data_a62a1b3c6a043f0e4014d9091f5aa539
#
_entry.id   a62a1b3c6a043f0e4014d9091f5aa539
#
_cell.length_a   1.000
_cell.length_b   1.000
_cell.length_c   1.000
_cell.angle_alpha   90.00
_cell.angle_beta   90.00
_cell.angle_gamma   90.00
#
_symmetry.space_group_name_H-M   'P 1'
#
loop_
_entity.id
_entity.type
_entity.pdbx_description
1 polymer ?
#
loop_
_entity_poly.entity_id
_entity_poly.type
_entity_poly.pdbx_seq_one_letter_code
_entity_poly.pdbx_strand_id
1 'polypeptide(L)'
;MKLEVLRFSSDSDSTLGALFNITNERKFLCFTLEDEFREIKISGDTRIPAGEYNVTLRTEGGFNQRYDDKFGEEFNKGMLWVRDVPGFEYILIHIGNTDDNTEGCLLVGDSQNQNITENGFIGASTDAYKRIYPPIADVLANGGQVTITYKDYA
;
A
#
# COMPACT_ATOMS: atom_id res chain seq x y z
N MET A 1 -12.64 -8.67 -5.20
CA MET A 1 -12.57 -7.39 -4.45
C MET A 1 -11.81 -6.36 -5.27
N LYS A 2 -12.30 -5.15 -5.32
CA LYS A 2 -11.66 -4.04 -6.04
C LYS A 2 -11.26 -2.98 -5.04
N LEU A 3 -9.97 -2.64 -5.02
CA LEU A 3 -9.41 -1.59 -4.18
C LEU A 3 -9.02 -0.39 -5.05
N GLU A 4 -9.01 0.80 -4.44
CA GLU A 4 -8.55 2.02 -5.10
C GLU A 4 -7.72 2.85 -4.14
N VAL A 5 -6.55 3.28 -4.60
CA VAL A 5 -5.76 4.32 -3.94
C VAL A 5 -6.00 5.61 -4.68
N LEU A 6 -6.60 6.58 -4.01
CA LEU A 6 -6.78 7.93 -4.54
C LEU A 6 -5.70 8.82 -3.96
N ARG A 7 -4.76 9.23 -4.79
CA ARG A 7 -3.66 10.13 -4.41
C ARG A 7 -4.15 11.56 -4.44
N PHE A 8 -4.01 12.28 -3.34
CA PHE A 8 -4.55 13.64 -3.25
C PHE A 8 -3.53 14.71 -2.86
N SER A 9 -2.33 14.32 -2.45
CA SER A 9 -1.28 15.26 -2.08
C SER A 9 0.09 14.70 -2.42
N SER A 10 0.88 15.48 -3.14
CA SER A 10 2.22 15.06 -3.57
C SER A 10 3.20 16.21 -3.34
N ASP A 11 4.33 15.89 -2.75
CA ASP A 11 5.43 16.81 -2.50
C ASP A 11 6.74 16.18 -2.96
N SER A 12 7.87 16.85 -2.68
CA SER A 12 9.20 16.38 -3.10
C SER A 12 9.61 15.05 -2.49
N ASP A 13 9.05 14.65 -1.35
CA ASP A 13 9.48 13.48 -0.61
C ASP A 13 8.44 12.36 -0.55
N SER A 14 7.15 12.68 -0.69
CA SER A 14 6.10 11.68 -0.51
C SER A 14 4.81 12.04 -1.23
N THR A 15 3.97 11.01 -1.39
CA THR A 15 2.62 11.12 -1.92
C THR A 15 1.65 10.55 -0.89
N LEU A 16 0.67 11.36 -0.48
CA LEU A 16 -0.41 10.94 0.40
C LEU A 16 -1.66 10.59 -0.39
N GLY A 17 -2.38 9.61 0.08
CA GLY A 17 -3.62 9.16 -0.53
C GLY A 17 -4.55 8.49 0.46
N ALA A 18 -5.62 7.93 -0.06
CA ALA A 18 -6.60 7.17 0.69
C ALA A 18 -6.90 5.87 -0.04
N LEU A 19 -7.03 4.79 0.73
CA LEU A 19 -7.39 3.47 0.22
C LEU A 19 -8.88 3.24 0.42
N PHE A 20 -9.55 2.85 -0.64
CA PHE A 20 -10.98 2.52 -0.65
C PHE A 20 -11.20 1.08 -1.10
N ASN A 21 -12.24 0.45 -0.56
CA ASN A 21 -12.83 -0.73 -1.17
C ASN A 21 -13.99 -0.24 -2.05
N ILE A 22 -13.88 -0.47 -3.36
CA ILE A 22 -14.86 -0.02 -4.34
C ILE A 22 -15.62 -1.18 -4.99
N THR A 23 -15.60 -2.35 -4.38
CA THR A 23 -16.23 -3.57 -4.93
C THR A 23 -17.73 -3.35 -5.18
N ASN A 24 -18.43 -2.79 -4.23
CA ASN A 24 -19.86 -2.47 -4.32
C ASN A 24 -20.08 -0.96 -4.14
N GLU A 25 -20.02 -0.51 -2.90
CA GLU A 25 -20.04 0.90 -2.56
C GLU A 25 -18.60 1.39 -2.33
N ARG A 26 -18.36 2.67 -2.50
CA ARG A 26 -17.06 3.26 -2.16
C ARG A 26 -16.94 3.38 -0.64
N LYS A 27 -16.08 2.57 -0.06
CA LYS A 27 -15.87 2.52 1.39
C LYS A 27 -14.42 2.89 1.72
N PHE A 28 -14.24 3.96 2.49
CA PHE A 28 -12.92 4.37 2.98
C PHE A 28 -12.37 3.31 3.94
N LEU A 29 -11.11 2.93 3.74
CA LEU A 29 -10.42 1.98 4.59
C LEU A 29 -9.36 2.63 5.48
N CYS A 30 -8.45 3.38 4.90
CA CYS A 30 -7.36 4.03 5.63
C CYS A 30 -6.66 5.05 4.74
N PHE A 31 -5.71 5.80 5.32
CA PHE A 31 -4.79 6.65 4.56
C PHE A 31 -3.61 5.85 4.03
N THR A 32 -2.95 6.38 3.00
CA THR A 32 -1.78 5.77 2.38
C THR A 32 -0.64 6.77 2.22
N LEU A 33 0.58 6.25 2.19
CA LEU A 33 1.77 7.03 1.86
C LEU A 33 2.64 6.22 0.91
N GLU A 34 3.15 6.89 -0.11
CA GLU A 34 4.08 6.37 -1.10
C GLU A 34 5.25 7.35 -1.26
N ASP A 35 6.27 6.92 -2.00
CA ASP A 35 7.31 7.82 -2.47
C ASP A 35 6.75 8.93 -3.37
N GLU A 36 7.59 9.88 -3.70
CA GLU A 36 7.24 11.01 -4.57
C GLU A 36 7.07 10.58 -6.04
N PHE A 37 6.37 11.42 -6.78
CA PHE A 37 6.29 11.31 -8.24
C PHE A 37 7.63 11.69 -8.87
N ARG A 38 8.06 10.91 -9.87
CA ARG A 38 9.19 11.25 -10.74
C ARG A 38 8.88 10.81 -12.16
N GLU A 39 9.16 11.65 -13.13
CA GLU A 39 9.03 11.29 -14.54
C GLU A 39 10.03 10.20 -14.93
N ILE A 40 11.25 10.30 -14.40
CA ILE A 40 12.28 9.28 -14.57
C ILE A 40 12.50 8.61 -13.24
N LYS A 41 12.33 7.28 -13.20
CA LYS A 41 12.45 6.49 -11.98
C LYS A 41 13.85 6.60 -11.37
N ILE A 42 13.88 6.89 -10.05
CA ILE A 42 15.05 6.73 -9.21
C ILE A 42 14.78 5.54 -8.30
N SER A 43 15.66 4.53 -8.35
CA SER A 43 15.50 3.32 -7.54
C SER A 43 15.42 3.64 -6.06
N GLY A 44 14.38 3.12 -5.39
CA GLY A 44 14.15 3.33 -3.97
C GLY A 44 13.38 4.60 -3.61
N ASP A 45 13.23 5.54 -4.53
CA ASP A 45 12.65 6.87 -4.26
C ASP A 45 11.58 7.28 -5.28
N THR A 46 10.81 6.33 -5.81
CA THR A 46 9.77 6.65 -6.80
C THR A 46 8.51 5.86 -6.54
N ARG A 47 7.36 6.54 -6.51
CA ARG A 47 6.07 5.86 -6.44
C ARG A 47 5.78 5.10 -7.73
N ILE A 48 4.93 4.09 -7.66
CA ILE A 48 4.57 3.30 -8.85
C ILE A 48 3.68 4.10 -9.81
N PRO A 49 3.67 3.75 -11.10
CA PRO A 49 2.79 4.40 -12.06
C PRO A 49 1.31 4.24 -11.70
N ALA A 50 0.50 5.26 -12.01
CA ALA A 50 -0.95 5.12 -11.93
C ALA A 50 -1.41 3.99 -12.87
N GLY A 51 -2.41 3.25 -12.45
CA GLY A 51 -2.92 2.11 -13.22
C GLY A 51 -3.61 1.10 -12.34
N GLU A 52 -4.09 0.02 -12.97
CA GLU A 52 -4.75 -1.09 -12.29
C GLU A 52 -3.81 -2.30 -12.27
N TYR A 53 -3.69 -2.92 -11.11
CA TYR A 53 -2.80 -4.06 -10.89
C TYR A 53 -3.51 -5.17 -10.14
N ASN A 54 -3.09 -6.41 -10.38
CA ASN A 54 -3.52 -7.55 -9.58
C ASN A 54 -2.75 -7.58 -8.26
N VAL A 55 -3.41 -8.07 -7.21
CA VAL A 55 -2.81 -8.31 -5.90
C VAL A 55 -2.80 -9.81 -5.63
N THR A 56 -1.68 -10.33 -5.16
CA THR A 56 -1.56 -11.73 -4.73
C THR A 56 -0.88 -11.79 -3.36
N LEU A 57 -0.85 -12.97 -2.76
CA LEU A 57 -0.12 -13.21 -1.52
C LEU A 57 1.31 -13.66 -1.85
N ARG A 58 2.30 -12.99 -1.25
CA ARG A 58 3.70 -13.39 -1.30
C ARG A 58 4.07 -14.08 0.00
N THR A 59 4.37 -15.37 -0.07
CA THR A 59 4.67 -16.20 1.10
C THR A 59 6.16 -16.44 1.31
N GLU A 60 7.00 -15.69 0.61
CA GLU A 60 8.46 -15.79 0.68
C GLU A 60 9.08 -14.43 1.02
N GLY A 61 10.34 -14.45 1.45
CA GLY A 61 11.12 -13.24 1.67
C GLY A 61 11.06 -12.69 3.09
N GLY A 62 11.91 -11.68 3.32
CA GLY A 62 12.12 -11.13 4.65
C GLY A 62 10.93 -10.41 5.25
N PHE A 63 10.13 -9.73 4.43
CA PHE A 63 8.90 -9.08 4.90
C PHE A 63 7.91 -10.10 5.43
N ASN A 64 7.68 -11.18 4.67
CA ASN A 64 6.76 -12.22 5.10
C ASN A 64 7.22 -12.86 6.41
N GLN A 65 8.52 -13.14 6.53
CA GLN A 65 9.07 -13.71 7.75
C GLN A 65 8.91 -12.77 8.95
N ARG A 66 9.18 -11.48 8.78
CA ARG A 66 9.01 -10.50 9.86
C ARG A 66 7.55 -10.39 10.30
N TYR A 67 6.60 -10.50 9.36
CA TYR A 67 5.18 -10.40 9.68
C TYR A 67 4.65 -11.69 10.30
N ASP A 68 5.17 -12.86 9.92
CA ASP A 68 4.91 -14.10 10.64
C ASP A 68 5.37 -14.00 12.10
N ASP A 69 6.57 -13.48 12.33
CA ASP A 69 7.13 -13.31 13.66
C ASP A 69 6.34 -12.29 14.49
N LYS A 70 5.87 -11.21 13.85
CA LYS A 70 5.16 -10.13 14.53
C LYS A 70 3.70 -10.44 14.84
N PHE A 71 2.98 -11.04 13.90
CA PHE A 71 1.54 -11.23 13.98
C PHE A 71 1.12 -12.70 14.11
N GLY A 72 2.01 -13.64 13.86
CA GLY A 72 1.71 -15.06 13.83
C GLY A 72 1.23 -15.53 12.44
N GLU A 73 1.44 -16.81 12.17
CA GLU A 73 1.08 -17.42 10.89
C GLU A 73 -0.42 -17.53 10.67
N GLU A 74 -1.22 -17.54 11.74
CA GLU A 74 -2.68 -17.52 11.61
C GLU A 74 -3.19 -16.20 11.05
N PHE A 75 -2.56 -15.09 11.45
CA PHE A 75 -2.88 -13.77 10.93
C PHE A 75 -2.28 -13.55 9.55
N ASN A 76 -0.97 -13.78 9.41
CA ASN A 76 -0.23 -13.52 8.18
C ASN A 76 -0.32 -14.69 7.21
N LYS A 77 -1.08 -14.52 6.15
CA LYS A 77 -1.24 -15.49 5.06
C LYS A 77 -0.33 -15.21 3.87
N GLY A 78 0.56 -14.27 4.03
CA GLY A 78 1.45 -13.74 3.01
C GLY A 78 1.35 -12.22 2.93
N MET A 79 2.36 -11.59 2.34
CA MET A 79 2.33 -10.15 2.08
C MET A 79 1.42 -9.84 0.90
N LEU A 80 0.68 -8.75 0.98
CA LEU A 80 -0.11 -8.24 -0.15
C LEU A 80 0.86 -7.70 -1.19
N TRP A 81 0.92 -8.35 -2.33
CA TRP A 81 1.89 -8.10 -3.40
C TRP A 81 1.20 -7.55 -4.63
N VAL A 82 1.52 -6.33 -4.99
CA VAL A 82 1.01 -5.65 -6.19
C VAL A 82 1.85 -6.13 -7.38
N ARG A 83 1.19 -6.79 -8.34
CA ARG A 83 1.87 -7.55 -9.39
C ARG A 83 2.07 -6.76 -10.68
N ASP A 84 3.15 -7.11 -11.38
CA ASP A 84 3.42 -6.70 -12.76
C ASP A 84 3.45 -5.18 -12.95
N VAL A 85 4.00 -4.47 -11.97
CA VAL A 85 4.18 -3.01 -12.05
C VAL A 85 5.37 -2.72 -12.96
N PRO A 86 5.18 -1.97 -14.07
CA PRO A 86 6.27 -1.69 -15.00
C PRO A 86 7.47 -1.02 -14.31
N GLY A 87 8.64 -1.65 -14.43
CA GLY A 87 9.90 -1.11 -13.88
C GLY A 87 10.09 -1.30 -12.38
N PHE A 88 9.19 -2.01 -11.71
CA PHE A 88 9.26 -2.25 -10.28
C PHE A 88 9.13 -3.74 -9.98
N GLU A 89 9.80 -4.18 -8.91
CA GLU A 89 9.68 -5.54 -8.39
C GLU A 89 9.27 -5.50 -6.91
N TYR A 90 8.53 -6.50 -6.48
CA TYR A 90 8.16 -6.71 -5.08
C TYR A 90 7.50 -5.49 -4.42
N ILE A 91 6.53 -4.91 -5.10
CA ILE A 91 5.71 -3.84 -4.52
C ILE A 91 4.72 -4.46 -3.54
N LEU A 92 4.90 -4.16 -2.26
CA LEU A 92 4.11 -4.71 -1.17
C LEU A 92 3.27 -3.62 -0.50
N ILE A 93 2.20 -4.01 0.15
CA ILE A 93 1.44 -3.14 1.06
C ILE A 93 1.89 -3.50 2.46
N HIS A 94 2.44 -2.54 3.20
CA HIS A 94 3.01 -2.83 4.51
C HIS A 94 2.96 -1.65 5.48
N ILE A 95 3.48 -1.86 6.67
CA ILE A 95 3.51 -0.88 7.75
C ILE A 95 4.70 0.07 7.57
N GLY A 96 4.52 1.33 7.89
CA GLY A 96 5.54 2.36 7.90
C GLY A 96 4.95 3.72 8.19
N ASN A 97 5.78 4.74 8.34
CA ASN A 97 5.34 6.09 8.72
C ASN A 97 5.72 7.17 7.72
N THR A 98 6.87 7.06 7.07
CA THR A 98 7.39 8.06 6.14
C THR A 98 7.91 7.39 4.88
N ASP A 99 8.28 8.19 3.88
CA ASP A 99 8.91 7.72 2.65
C ASP A 99 10.19 6.93 2.89
N ASP A 100 10.90 7.18 3.99
CA ASP A 100 12.08 6.42 4.38
C ASP A 100 11.78 4.95 4.72
N ASN A 101 10.52 4.61 4.95
CA ASN A 101 10.08 3.24 5.24
C ASN A 101 9.63 2.48 4.02
N THR A 102 9.72 3.05 2.82
CA THR A 102 9.26 2.42 1.59
C THR A 102 10.23 2.61 0.44
N GLU A 103 10.20 1.70 -0.52
CA GLU A 103 10.95 1.77 -1.77
C GLU A 103 9.99 1.47 -2.92
N GLY A 104 8.99 2.34 -3.09
CA GLY A 104 7.91 2.17 -4.06
C GLY A 104 6.68 1.43 -3.51
N CYS A 105 6.77 0.84 -2.34
CA CYS A 105 5.65 0.15 -1.69
C CYS A 105 4.58 1.12 -1.18
N LEU A 106 3.41 0.58 -0.84
CA LEU A 106 2.31 1.34 -0.27
C LEU A 106 2.30 1.16 1.24
N LEU A 107 2.39 2.26 1.96
CA LEU A 107 2.22 2.28 3.42
C LEU A 107 0.77 2.63 3.75
N VAL A 108 0.25 2.05 4.82
CA VAL A 108 -1.11 2.29 5.31
C VAL A 108 -1.09 2.88 6.71
N GLY A 109 -2.09 3.70 7.05
CA GLY A 109 -2.18 4.33 8.36
C GLY A 109 -3.58 4.88 8.62
N ASP A 110 -3.91 5.09 9.89
CA ASP A 110 -5.21 5.63 10.30
C ASP A 110 -5.18 7.14 10.57
N SER A 111 -4.00 7.75 10.53
CA SER A 111 -3.84 9.20 10.57
C SER A 111 -2.81 9.64 9.56
N GLN A 112 -2.85 10.91 9.17
CA GLN A 112 -1.86 11.46 8.25
C GLN A 112 -1.60 12.93 8.58
N ASN A 113 -0.36 13.37 8.32
CA ASN A 113 -0.01 14.77 8.29
C ASN A 113 0.09 15.21 6.84
N GLN A 114 -0.33 16.44 6.58
CA GLN A 114 -0.16 17.03 5.25
C GLN A 114 1.32 17.09 4.88
N ASN A 115 1.62 16.90 3.60
CA ASN A 115 3.00 16.97 3.11
C ASN A 115 3.29 18.26 2.31
N ILE A 116 2.50 19.29 2.51
CA ILE A 116 2.65 20.59 1.79
C ILE A 116 3.77 21.44 2.41
N THR A 117 3.85 21.48 3.72
CA THR A 117 4.80 22.31 4.45
C THR A 117 5.88 21.53 5.17
N GLU A 118 5.76 20.22 5.26
CA GLU A 118 6.72 19.34 5.90
C GLU A 118 6.62 17.95 5.26
N ASN A 119 7.55 17.05 5.59
CA ASN A 119 7.52 15.69 5.06
C ASN A 119 6.23 14.97 5.46
N GLY A 120 5.66 14.24 4.52
CA GLY A 120 4.48 13.43 4.75
C GLY A 120 4.70 12.37 5.81
N PHE A 121 3.66 12.14 6.61
CA PHE A 121 3.68 11.15 7.68
C PHE A 121 2.31 10.51 7.80
N ILE A 122 2.29 9.19 8.03
CA ILE A 122 1.09 8.47 8.44
C ILE A 122 1.33 7.80 9.78
N GLY A 123 0.30 7.80 10.63
CA GLY A 123 0.35 7.23 11.97
C GLY A 123 -0.62 6.08 12.12
N ALA A 124 -0.56 5.42 13.27
CA ALA A 124 -1.36 4.24 13.59
C ALA A 124 -1.31 3.20 12.46
N SER A 125 -0.13 3.00 11.89
CA SER A 125 0.06 2.14 10.72
C SER A 125 -0.20 0.67 11.03
N THR A 126 0.26 0.20 12.20
CA THR A 126 0.01 -1.18 12.64
C THR A 126 -1.49 -1.43 12.82
N ASP A 127 -2.21 -0.50 13.44
CA ASP A 127 -3.66 -0.62 13.65
C ASP A 127 -4.41 -0.64 12.33
N ALA A 128 -4.05 0.24 11.39
CA ALA A 128 -4.63 0.25 10.06
C ALA A 128 -4.39 -1.08 9.34
N TYR A 129 -3.17 -1.56 9.35
CA TYR A 129 -2.81 -2.82 8.70
C TYR A 129 -3.59 -4.01 9.29
N LYS A 130 -3.67 -4.09 10.61
CA LYS A 130 -4.41 -5.18 11.27
C LYS A 130 -5.90 -5.17 10.95
N ARG A 131 -6.46 -4.02 10.63
CA ARG A 131 -7.87 -3.90 10.27
C ARG A 131 -8.12 -4.19 8.78
N ILE A 132 -7.27 -3.67 7.89
CA ILE A 132 -7.53 -3.81 6.45
C ILE A 132 -7.03 -5.12 5.86
N TYR A 133 -5.97 -5.69 6.43
CA TYR A 133 -5.33 -6.89 5.87
C TYR A 133 -6.24 -8.12 5.88
N PRO A 134 -6.90 -8.52 7.00
CA PRO A 134 -7.63 -9.78 7.04
C PRO A 134 -8.70 -9.93 5.96
N PRO A 135 -9.57 -8.94 5.69
CA PRO A 135 -10.58 -9.11 4.63
C PRO A 135 -9.98 -9.31 3.24
N ILE A 136 -8.88 -8.61 2.94
CA ILE A 136 -8.20 -8.71 1.64
C ILE A 136 -7.50 -10.08 1.53
N ALA A 137 -6.76 -10.46 2.55
CA ALA A 137 -6.05 -11.73 2.59
C ALA A 137 -7.01 -12.93 2.51
N ASP A 138 -8.17 -12.84 3.17
CA ASP A 138 -9.18 -13.90 3.13
C ASP A 138 -9.73 -14.12 1.73
N VAL A 139 -9.99 -13.06 0.97
CA VAL A 139 -10.42 -13.18 -0.43
C VAL A 139 -9.36 -13.95 -1.24
N LEU A 140 -8.09 -13.57 -1.09
CA LEU A 140 -6.99 -14.20 -1.82
C LEU A 140 -6.76 -15.65 -1.38
N ALA A 141 -6.79 -15.91 -0.08
CA ALA A 141 -6.59 -17.27 0.46
C ALA A 141 -7.69 -18.23 0.05
N ASN A 142 -8.89 -17.74 -0.23
CA ASN A 142 -10.02 -18.55 -0.69
C ASN A 142 -10.13 -18.63 -2.22
N GLY A 143 -9.08 -18.22 -2.95
CA GLY A 143 -9.03 -18.30 -4.41
C GLY A 143 -9.72 -17.15 -5.13
N GLY A 144 -10.17 -16.13 -4.41
CA GLY A 144 -10.77 -14.93 -5.00
C GLY A 144 -9.72 -14.00 -5.61
N GLN A 145 -10.19 -13.05 -6.40
CA GLN A 145 -9.35 -12.08 -7.09
C GLN A 145 -9.43 -10.73 -6.40
N VAL A 146 -8.28 -10.07 -6.27
CA VAL A 146 -8.16 -8.70 -5.77
C VAL A 146 -7.40 -7.87 -6.79
N THR A 147 -7.95 -6.71 -7.13
CA THR A 147 -7.27 -5.70 -7.94
C THR A 147 -7.14 -4.41 -7.15
N ILE A 148 -6.13 -3.62 -7.48
CA ILE A 148 -5.91 -2.30 -6.88
C ILE A 148 -5.62 -1.29 -7.99
N THR A 149 -6.35 -0.19 -8.00
CA THR A 149 -6.16 0.91 -8.95
C THR A 149 -5.53 2.09 -8.22
N TYR A 150 -4.39 2.56 -8.74
CA TYR A 150 -3.74 3.77 -8.25
C TYR A 150 -4.14 4.93 -9.15
N LYS A 151 -4.75 5.94 -8.57
CA LYS A 151 -5.35 7.05 -9.32
C LYS A 151 -4.95 8.38 -8.72
N ASP A 152 -4.54 9.31 -9.58
CA ASP A 152 -4.26 10.67 -9.18
C ASP A 152 -5.57 11.47 -9.15
N TYR A 153 -5.73 12.33 -8.14
CA TYR A 153 -6.97 13.10 -7.96
C TYR A 153 -7.19 14.07 -9.10
N ALA A 154 -6.35 14.58 -9.70
CA ALA A 154 -6.57 15.52 -10.79
C ALA A 154 -6.02 14.97 -12.12
#